data_9f1c428e2df69d9f730ce395685f8227
#
_entry.id   9f1c428e2df69d9f730ce395685f8227
#
_cell.length_a   1.000
_cell.length_b   1.000
_cell.length_c   1.000
_cell.angle_alpha   90.00
_cell.angle_beta   90.00
_cell.angle_gamma   90.00
#
_symmetry.space_group_name_H-M   'P 1'
#
loop_
_entity.id
_entity.type
_entity.pdbx_description
1 polymer ?
#
loop_
_entity_poly.entity_id
_entity_poly.type
_entity_poly.pdbx_seq_one_letter_code
_entity_poly.pdbx_strand_id
1 'polypeptide(L)'
;MSAKPHLKKHFTASAFVLKAERQVLLLKHKKLGVWLYPGGHIEADETPDAAVLREVLEETGLVATFLNARDRKLDDEAADVAALHVPYRILCELINDPKDPHYHIDLIYLCEVKEQADESCVDNTEMGFFDEAALEGLALFPNFRALVKGVFRDEAIWQRVDEKVVPQ
;
A
#
# COMPACT_ATOMS: atom_id res chain seq x y z
N MET A 1 -24.13 6.34 -15.42
CA MET A 1 -23.43 5.24 -14.72
C MET A 1 -24.32 4.02 -14.73
N SER A 2 -23.89 2.94 -15.32
CA SER A 2 -24.59 1.64 -15.18
C SER A 2 -24.59 1.23 -13.72
N ALA A 3 -25.72 0.75 -13.20
CA ALA A 3 -25.80 0.24 -11.83
C ALA A 3 -24.81 -0.92 -11.70
N LYS A 4 -23.84 -0.77 -10.80
CA LYS A 4 -22.88 -1.85 -10.50
C LYS A 4 -23.66 -3.02 -9.88
N PRO A 5 -23.37 -4.28 -10.27
CA PRO A 5 -24.07 -5.42 -9.68
C PRO A 5 -23.90 -5.46 -8.15
N HIS A 6 -24.88 -6.04 -7.45
CA HIS A 6 -24.83 -6.27 -6.01
C HIS A 6 -23.84 -7.41 -5.69
N LEU A 7 -22.53 -7.10 -5.79
CA LEU A 7 -21.46 -8.00 -5.42
C LEU A 7 -20.99 -7.73 -3.99
N LYS A 8 -20.43 -8.74 -3.35
CA LYS A 8 -19.77 -8.61 -2.05
C LYS A 8 -18.69 -7.53 -2.13
N LYS A 9 -18.39 -6.92 -1.00
CA LYS A 9 -17.30 -5.96 -0.85
C LYS A 9 -16.36 -6.49 0.22
N HIS A 10 -15.10 -6.62 -0.13
CA HIS A 10 -14.03 -6.95 0.79
C HIS A 10 -13.18 -5.70 1.02
N PHE A 11 -12.75 -5.48 2.24
CA PHE A 11 -11.83 -4.40 2.54
C PHE A 11 -10.40 -4.92 2.43
N THR A 12 -9.56 -4.14 1.76
CA THR A 12 -8.12 -4.40 1.60
C THR A 12 -7.32 -3.19 2.05
N ALA A 13 -6.08 -3.42 2.42
CA ALA A 13 -5.14 -2.38 2.78
C ALA A 13 -3.84 -2.60 2.03
N SER A 14 -3.38 -1.58 1.32
CA SER A 14 -2.20 -1.62 0.47
C SER A 14 -1.29 -0.42 0.73
N ALA A 15 -0.02 -0.50 0.37
CA ALA A 15 0.91 0.59 0.58
C ALA A 15 1.82 0.87 -0.61
N PHE A 16 2.00 2.14 -0.94
CA PHE A 16 3.22 2.59 -1.59
C PHE A 16 4.31 2.67 -0.53
N VAL A 17 5.25 1.73 -0.58
CA VAL A 17 6.41 1.72 0.30
C VAL A 17 7.54 2.47 -0.40
N LEU A 18 7.91 3.60 0.18
CA LEU A 18 8.83 4.57 -0.40
C LEU A 18 10.22 4.44 0.21
N LYS A 19 11.21 4.82 -0.55
CA LYS A 19 12.61 4.86 -0.16
C LYS A 19 13.25 6.14 -0.69
N ALA A 20 14.35 6.57 -0.07
CA ALA A 20 15.20 7.66 -0.56
C ALA A 20 15.53 7.48 -2.05
N GLU A 21 15.95 8.54 -2.70
CA GLU A 21 16.22 8.58 -4.15
C GLU A 21 14.97 8.37 -5.01
N ARG A 22 13.79 8.71 -4.46
CA ARG A 22 12.50 8.62 -5.14
C ARG A 22 12.24 7.24 -5.73
N GLN A 23 12.26 6.24 -4.90
CA GLN A 23 11.97 4.87 -5.30
C GLN A 23 10.71 4.33 -4.61
N VAL A 24 9.94 3.54 -5.35
CA VAL A 24 8.71 2.88 -4.90
C VAL A 24 8.89 1.38 -5.02
N LEU A 25 8.52 0.65 -3.96
CA LEU A 25 8.51 -0.81 -3.96
C LEU A 25 7.33 -1.34 -4.76
N LEU A 26 7.60 -2.22 -5.69
CA LEU A 26 6.58 -2.98 -6.42
C LEU A 26 6.92 -4.48 -6.41
N LEU A 27 5.85 -5.28 -6.44
CA LEU A 27 5.90 -6.73 -6.53
C LEU A 27 5.25 -7.19 -7.83
N LYS A 28 5.81 -8.23 -8.43
CA LYS A 28 5.22 -8.83 -9.63
C LYS A 28 4.15 -9.85 -9.24
N HIS A 29 2.92 -9.56 -9.59
CA HIS A 29 1.80 -10.45 -9.30
C HIS A 29 1.92 -11.76 -10.10
N LYS A 30 2.08 -12.90 -9.41
CA LYS A 30 2.39 -14.21 -10.02
C LYS A 30 1.41 -14.64 -11.12
N LYS A 31 0.10 -14.41 -10.94
CA LYS A 31 -0.95 -14.84 -11.90
C LYS A 31 -1.14 -13.84 -13.04
N LEU A 32 -1.03 -12.54 -12.76
CA LEU A 32 -1.37 -11.49 -13.72
C LEU A 32 -0.14 -10.98 -14.50
N GLY A 33 1.07 -11.24 -13.99
CA GLY A 33 2.32 -10.79 -14.63
C GLY A 33 2.53 -9.28 -14.60
N VAL A 34 1.69 -8.53 -13.89
CA VAL A 34 1.79 -7.08 -13.71
C VAL A 34 2.45 -6.76 -12.38
N TRP A 35 3.02 -5.55 -12.29
CA TRP A 35 3.60 -5.04 -11.05
C TRP A 35 2.58 -4.22 -10.29
N LEU A 36 2.51 -4.43 -8.97
CA LEU A 36 1.60 -3.78 -8.04
C LEU A 36 2.33 -3.46 -6.72
N TYR A 37 1.72 -2.64 -5.90
CA TYR A 37 2.17 -2.43 -4.51
C TYR A 37 1.84 -3.65 -3.65
N PRO A 38 2.52 -3.84 -2.47
CA PRO A 38 2.14 -4.84 -1.48
C PRO A 38 0.80 -4.50 -0.82
N GLY A 39 0.05 -5.53 -0.45
CA GLY A 39 -1.21 -5.38 0.26
C GLY A 39 -2.12 -6.58 0.13
N GLY A 40 -3.17 -6.62 0.95
CA GLY A 40 -4.12 -7.72 0.99
C GLY A 40 -5.36 -7.44 1.82
N HIS A 41 -6.10 -8.49 2.13
CA HIS A 41 -7.34 -8.39 2.89
C HIS A 41 -7.10 -7.95 4.34
N ILE A 42 -8.00 -7.11 4.84
CA ILE A 42 -8.08 -6.77 6.26
C ILE A 42 -8.81 -7.92 6.95
N GLU A 43 -8.17 -8.55 7.93
CA GLU A 43 -8.76 -9.64 8.71
C GLU A 43 -9.77 -9.11 9.73
N ALA A 44 -10.61 -10.01 10.26
CA ALA A 44 -11.74 -9.60 11.10
C ALA A 44 -11.34 -8.97 12.46
N ASP A 45 -10.14 -9.26 12.93
CA ASP A 45 -9.61 -8.86 14.24
C ASP A 45 -8.49 -7.83 14.15
N GLU A 46 -8.27 -7.21 12.98
CA GLU A 46 -7.25 -6.18 12.80
C GLU A 46 -7.80 -4.86 12.24
N THR A 47 -7.09 -3.78 12.51
CA THR A 47 -7.36 -2.49 11.90
C THR A 47 -6.70 -2.39 10.51
N PRO A 48 -7.16 -1.52 9.63
CA PRO A 48 -6.50 -1.28 8.33
C PRO A 48 -5.01 -0.93 8.47
N ASP A 49 -4.64 -0.20 9.52
CA ASP A 49 -3.25 0.16 9.83
C ASP A 49 -2.40 -1.08 10.14
N ALA A 50 -2.94 -1.99 10.95
CA ALA A 50 -2.27 -3.25 11.28
C ALA A 50 -2.15 -4.14 10.04
N ALA A 51 -3.24 -4.28 9.28
CA ALA A 51 -3.30 -5.08 8.07
C ALA A 51 -2.23 -4.69 7.05
N VAL A 52 -2.12 -3.41 6.71
CA VAL A 52 -1.16 -2.97 5.70
C VAL A 52 0.29 -3.23 6.12
N LEU A 53 0.64 -3.03 7.39
CA LEU A 53 2.00 -3.29 7.87
C LEU A 53 2.30 -4.79 7.91
N ARG A 54 1.33 -5.63 8.28
CA ARG A 54 1.44 -7.10 8.22
C ARG A 54 1.66 -7.57 6.78
N GLU A 55 0.83 -7.11 5.83
CA GLU A 55 0.94 -7.50 4.42
C GLU A 55 2.30 -7.09 3.82
N VAL A 56 2.76 -5.87 4.09
CA VAL A 56 4.10 -5.44 3.65
C VAL A 56 5.18 -6.36 4.19
N LEU A 57 5.13 -6.70 5.47
CA LEU A 57 6.12 -7.59 6.09
C LEU A 57 6.06 -9.00 5.49
N GLU A 58 4.87 -9.59 5.36
CA GLU A 58 4.68 -10.95 4.84
C GLU A 58 5.10 -11.10 3.38
N GLU A 59 4.76 -10.12 2.54
CA GLU A 59 5.05 -10.19 1.12
C GLU A 59 6.49 -9.79 0.76
N THR A 60 7.12 -8.93 1.57
CA THR A 60 8.39 -8.29 1.19
C THR A 60 9.55 -8.52 2.16
N GLY A 61 9.27 -8.96 3.38
CA GLY A 61 10.26 -9.02 4.46
C GLY A 61 10.74 -7.65 4.95
N LEU A 62 10.07 -6.57 4.57
CA LEU A 62 10.44 -5.22 4.99
C LEU A 62 9.56 -4.76 6.15
N VAL A 63 10.17 -4.16 7.14
CA VAL A 63 9.45 -3.42 8.18
C VAL A 63 9.23 -2.00 7.68
N ALA A 64 7.97 -1.62 7.55
CA ALA A 64 7.56 -0.30 7.09
C ALA A 64 6.93 0.52 8.22
N THR A 65 6.98 1.83 8.08
CA THR A 65 6.26 2.78 8.94
C THR A 65 5.47 3.76 8.09
N PHE A 66 4.40 4.31 8.66
CA PHE A 66 3.60 5.32 7.96
C PHE A 66 4.39 6.62 7.75
N LEU A 67 4.25 7.18 6.58
CA LEU A 67 4.84 8.47 6.24
C LEU A 67 4.12 9.63 6.95
N ASN A 68 2.79 9.53 7.11
CA ASN A 68 1.98 10.51 7.81
C ASN A 68 1.69 10.08 9.26
N ALA A 69 1.66 11.06 10.18
CA ALA A 69 1.23 10.81 11.55
C ALA A 69 -0.32 10.70 11.62
N ARG A 70 -0.80 9.93 12.59
CA ARG A 70 -2.23 9.94 12.95
C ARG A 70 -2.53 11.13 13.87
N ASP A 71 -3.77 11.62 13.84
CA ASP A 71 -4.17 12.72 14.70
C ASP A 71 -4.55 12.21 16.10
N ARG A 72 -3.57 12.13 16.99
CA ARG A 72 -3.74 11.66 18.37
C ARG A 72 -4.65 12.54 19.23
N LYS A 73 -5.01 13.73 18.78
CA LYS A 73 -5.98 14.57 19.50
C LYS A 73 -7.40 13.99 19.49
N LEU A 74 -7.62 13.02 18.60
CA LEU A 74 -8.90 12.30 18.50
C LEU A 74 -8.91 11.01 19.35
N ASP A 75 -7.81 10.66 20.00
CA ASP A 75 -7.78 9.51 20.91
C ASP A 75 -8.59 9.81 22.18
N ASP A 76 -9.41 8.87 22.63
CA ASP A 76 -10.21 8.95 23.86
C ASP A 76 -10.16 7.60 24.59
N GLU A 77 -9.33 7.52 25.62
CA GLU A 77 -9.18 6.29 26.41
C GLU A 77 -10.46 5.90 27.15
N ALA A 78 -11.28 6.87 27.57
CA ALA A 78 -12.51 6.59 28.31
C ALA A 78 -13.59 5.97 27.41
N ALA A 79 -13.55 6.26 26.12
CA ALA A 79 -14.45 5.72 25.12
C ALA A 79 -13.83 4.59 24.28
N ASP A 80 -12.61 4.19 24.59
CA ASP A 80 -11.82 3.20 23.82
C ASP A 80 -11.74 3.57 22.32
N VAL A 81 -11.42 4.85 22.04
CA VAL A 81 -11.29 5.40 20.70
C VAL A 81 -9.84 5.72 20.41
N ALA A 82 -9.34 5.22 19.28
CA ALA A 82 -8.04 5.57 18.75
C ALA A 82 -8.13 6.03 17.29
N ALA A 83 -7.53 7.18 16.98
CA ALA A 83 -7.42 7.62 15.60
C ALA A 83 -6.52 6.69 14.80
N LEU A 84 -6.92 6.34 13.58
CA LEU A 84 -6.11 5.58 12.63
C LEU A 84 -5.39 6.51 11.65
N HIS A 85 -4.41 5.98 10.95
CA HIS A 85 -3.76 6.71 9.85
C HIS A 85 -4.76 6.95 8.71
N VAL A 86 -4.72 8.15 8.12
CA VAL A 86 -5.56 8.47 6.97
C VAL A 86 -4.92 7.87 5.72
N PRO A 87 -5.65 7.05 4.93
CA PRO A 87 -5.14 6.52 3.68
C PRO A 87 -4.91 7.65 2.66
N TYR A 88 -3.88 7.49 1.84
CA TYR A 88 -3.57 8.40 0.73
C TYR A 88 -4.69 8.41 -0.31
N ARG A 89 -5.23 7.23 -0.61
CA ARG A 89 -6.36 7.05 -1.53
C ARG A 89 -7.24 5.89 -1.07
N ILE A 90 -8.49 5.91 -1.50
CA ILE A 90 -9.41 4.77 -1.36
C ILE A 90 -9.96 4.47 -2.75
N LEU A 91 -9.81 3.23 -3.20
CA LEU A 91 -10.32 2.78 -4.49
C LEU A 91 -11.40 1.71 -4.30
N CYS A 92 -12.30 1.61 -5.28
CA CYS A 92 -13.26 0.52 -5.38
C CYS A 92 -12.97 -0.24 -6.66
N GLU A 93 -12.46 -1.45 -6.54
CA GLU A 93 -11.93 -2.25 -7.64
C GLU A 93 -12.77 -3.51 -7.83
N LEU A 94 -13.19 -3.77 -9.07
CA LEU A 94 -13.86 -5.03 -9.40
C LEU A 94 -12.81 -6.14 -9.58
N ILE A 95 -12.90 -7.14 -8.72
CA ILE A 95 -12.15 -8.39 -8.87
C ILE A 95 -13.03 -9.35 -9.67
N ASN A 96 -12.71 -9.49 -10.94
CA ASN A 96 -13.46 -10.33 -11.87
C ASN A 96 -12.99 -11.80 -11.80
N ASP A 97 -13.05 -12.38 -10.58
CA ASP A 97 -12.79 -13.80 -10.40
C ASP A 97 -14.00 -14.61 -10.93
N PRO A 98 -13.80 -15.60 -11.81
CA PRO A 98 -14.91 -16.37 -12.39
C PRO A 98 -15.74 -17.15 -11.36
N LYS A 99 -15.18 -17.47 -10.19
CA LYS A 99 -15.86 -18.24 -9.15
C LYS A 99 -16.46 -17.37 -8.05
N ASP A 100 -15.85 -16.23 -7.76
CA ASP A 100 -16.30 -15.31 -6.71
C ASP A 100 -16.04 -13.86 -7.12
N PRO A 101 -16.83 -13.30 -8.06
CA PRO A 101 -16.69 -11.90 -8.43
C PRO A 101 -17.10 -11.00 -7.27
N HIS A 102 -16.25 -10.03 -6.92
CA HIS A 102 -16.49 -9.13 -5.79
C HIS A 102 -15.77 -7.79 -6.00
N TYR A 103 -16.03 -6.82 -5.12
CA TYR A 103 -15.31 -5.56 -5.08
C TYR A 103 -14.31 -5.54 -3.93
N HIS A 104 -13.11 -5.03 -4.19
CA HIS A 104 -12.22 -4.54 -3.15
C HIS A 104 -12.51 -3.07 -2.88
N ILE A 105 -12.59 -2.71 -1.61
CA ILE A 105 -12.47 -1.34 -1.13
C ILE A 105 -11.05 -1.25 -0.58
N ASP A 106 -10.14 -0.74 -1.40
CA ASP A 106 -8.72 -0.73 -1.10
C ASP A 106 -8.32 0.60 -0.44
N LEU A 107 -7.82 0.51 0.79
CA LEU A 107 -7.28 1.63 1.55
C LEU A 107 -5.78 1.68 1.31
N ILE A 108 -5.34 2.66 0.53
CA ILE A 108 -3.95 2.77 0.07
C ILE A 108 -3.19 3.77 0.94
N TYR A 109 -2.13 3.30 1.57
CA TYR A 109 -1.29 4.09 2.46
C TYR A 109 0.03 4.49 1.83
N LEU A 110 0.67 5.52 2.41
CA LEU A 110 2.06 5.88 2.14
C LEU A 110 2.91 5.43 3.31
N CYS A 111 3.85 4.57 3.03
CA CYS A 111 4.79 4.04 4.00
C CYS A 111 6.23 4.26 3.53
N GLU A 112 7.17 4.17 4.45
CA GLU A 112 8.60 4.16 4.17
C GLU A 112 9.25 2.93 4.80
N VAL A 113 10.37 2.49 4.24
CA VAL A 113 11.14 1.39 4.80
C VAL A 113 11.82 1.86 6.08
N LYS A 114 11.67 1.10 7.15
CA LYS A 114 12.38 1.31 8.41
C LYS A 114 13.63 0.43 8.50
N GLU A 115 13.44 -0.85 8.28
CA GLU A 115 14.50 -1.86 8.33
C GLU A 115 14.11 -3.08 7.49
N GLN A 116 15.09 -3.93 7.17
CA GLN A 116 14.85 -5.22 6.55
C GLN A 116 14.72 -6.26 7.66
N ALA A 117 13.61 -6.99 7.68
CA ALA A 117 13.46 -8.15 8.56
C ALA A 117 14.25 -9.35 8.01
N ASP A 118 14.40 -10.38 8.84
CA ASP A 118 15.11 -11.60 8.45
C ASP A 118 14.48 -12.26 7.20
N GLU A 119 15.30 -12.64 6.23
CA GLU A 119 14.88 -13.16 4.89
C GLU A 119 14.00 -14.43 4.95
N SER A 120 13.79 -15.00 6.13
CA SER A 120 13.08 -16.27 6.32
C SER A 120 11.54 -16.19 6.08
N CYS A 121 10.98 -14.99 5.91
CA CYS A 121 9.53 -14.76 5.83
C CYS A 121 9.02 -14.39 4.43
N VAL A 122 9.88 -14.33 3.42
CA VAL A 122 9.51 -13.81 2.09
C VAL A 122 8.94 -14.91 1.22
N ASP A 123 7.72 -14.72 0.80
CA ASP A 123 7.16 -15.49 -0.33
C ASP A 123 8.00 -15.19 -1.57
N ASN A 124 8.40 -16.20 -2.34
CA ASN A 124 9.31 -16.12 -3.51
C ASN A 124 8.72 -15.25 -4.66
N THR A 125 8.37 -14.00 -4.35
CA THR A 125 7.77 -13.04 -5.27
C THR A 125 8.87 -12.10 -5.79
N GLU A 126 8.91 -11.94 -7.11
CA GLU A 126 9.80 -10.95 -7.74
C GLU A 126 9.40 -9.55 -7.29
N MET A 127 10.31 -8.82 -6.68
CA MET A 127 10.08 -7.47 -6.16
C MET A 127 11.29 -6.57 -6.40
N GLY A 128 11.06 -5.26 -6.39
CA GLY A 128 12.14 -4.28 -6.52
C GLY A 128 11.69 -2.87 -6.21
N PHE A 129 12.67 -2.01 -5.98
CA PHE A 129 12.46 -0.57 -5.89
C PHE A 129 12.70 0.06 -7.25
N PHE A 130 11.76 0.88 -7.68
CA PHE A 130 11.74 1.49 -9.01
C PHE A 130 11.61 3.00 -8.90
N ASP A 131 12.37 3.73 -9.70
CA ASP A 131 12.16 5.16 -9.94
C ASP A 131 11.07 5.38 -11.01
N GLU A 132 10.70 6.64 -11.25
CA GLU A 132 9.65 6.97 -12.23
C GLU A 132 10.02 6.52 -13.66
N ALA A 133 11.30 6.61 -14.04
CA ALA A 133 11.76 6.25 -15.38
C ALA A 133 11.64 4.73 -15.62
N ALA A 134 11.96 3.93 -14.62
CA ALA A 134 11.86 2.47 -14.70
C ALA A 134 10.42 1.97 -14.89
N LEU A 135 9.41 2.74 -14.48
CA LEU A 135 8.00 2.37 -14.67
C LEU A 135 7.61 2.17 -16.15
N GLU A 136 8.31 2.83 -17.08
CA GLU A 136 7.99 2.72 -18.51
C GLU A 136 8.25 1.31 -19.04
N GLY A 137 9.20 0.58 -18.45
CA GLY A 137 9.52 -0.82 -18.80
C GLY A 137 8.65 -1.86 -18.10
N LEU A 138 7.79 -1.47 -17.15
CA LEU A 138 6.98 -2.38 -16.35
C LEU A 138 5.58 -2.58 -16.94
N ALA A 139 5.09 -3.83 -16.86
CA ALA A 139 3.69 -4.14 -17.13
C ALA A 139 2.84 -3.65 -15.95
N LEU A 140 2.08 -2.58 -16.13
CA LEU A 140 1.22 -1.96 -15.14
C LEU A 140 -0.19 -1.80 -15.70
N PHE A 141 -1.21 -1.95 -14.84
CA PHE A 141 -2.55 -1.51 -15.21
C PHE A 141 -2.58 0.01 -15.45
N PRO A 142 -3.38 0.51 -16.41
CA PRO A 142 -3.42 1.95 -16.73
C PRO A 142 -3.77 2.84 -15.51
N ASN A 143 -4.76 2.42 -14.69
CA ASN A 143 -5.14 3.13 -13.47
C ASN A 143 -4.02 3.11 -12.43
N PHE A 144 -3.34 1.98 -12.26
CA PHE A 144 -2.21 1.85 -11.34
C PHE A 144 -1.01 2.70 -11.78
N ARG A 145 -0.71 2.73 -13.09
CA ARG A 145 0.32 3.62 -13.65
C ARG A 145 0.01 5.08 -13.36
N ALA A 146 -1.24 5.51 -13.52
CA ALA A 146 -1.66 6.88 -13.20
C ALA A 146 -1.50 7.18 -11.70
N LEU A 147 -1.86 6.22 -10.85
CA LEU A 147 -1.79 6.34 -9.39
C LEU A 147 -0.34 6.47 -8.91
N VAL A 148 0.57 5.58 -9.34
CA VAL A 148 1.98 5.62 -8.94
C VAL A 148 2.69 6.85 -9.50
N LYS A 149 2.40 7.28 -10.72
CA LYS A 149 2.91 8.55 -11.25
C LYS A 149 2.42 9.75 -10.43
N GLY A 150 1.22 9.69 -9.88
CA GLY A 150 0.71 10.69 -8.94
C GLY A 150 1.58 10.80 -7.68
N VAL A 151 2.04 9.67 -7.14
CA VAL A 151 2.98 9.65 -6.00
C VAL A 151 4.30 10.32 -6.38
N PHE A 152 4.88 10.00 -7.54
CA PHE A 152 6.14 10.62 -7.99
C PHE A 152 6.06 12.13 -8.19
N ARG A 153 4.90 12.65 -8.60
CA ARG A 153 4.68 14.10 -8.85
C ARG A 153 4.34 14.89 -7.60
N ASP A 154 4.03 14.24 -6.51
CA ASP A 154 3.70 14.91 -5.24
C ASP A 154 4.98 15.19 -4.44
N GLU A 155 5.55 16.38 -4.64
CA GLU A 155 6.78 16.81 -3.97
C GLU A 155 6.67 16.77 -2.44
N ALA A 156 5.49 17.02 -1.88
CA ALA A 156 5.29 16.99 -0.43
C ALA A 156 5.48 15.57 0.15
N ILE A 157 5.23 14.53 -0.62
CA ILE A 157 5.51 13.14 -0.23
C ILE A 157 7.02 12.96 -0.10
N TRP A 158 7.77 13.32 -1.13
CA TRP A 158 9.22 13.09 -1.17
C TRP A 158 10.00 13.95 -0.17
N GLN A 159 9.57 15.18 0.08
CA GLN A 159 10.13 15.99 1.16
C GLN A 159 10.04 15.28 2.52
N ARG A 160 8.92 14.62 2.82
CA ARG A 160 8.77 13.85 4.07
C ARG A 160 9.67 12.62 4.14
N VAL A 161 9.91 11.95 3.01
CA VAL A 161 10.83 10.82 2.93
C VAL A 161 12.26 11.29 3.19
N ASP A 162 12.68 12.40 2.56
CA ASP A 162 14.04 12.92 2.66
C ASP A 162 14.34 13.51 4.04
N GLU A 163 13.38 14.20 4.68
CA GLU A 163 13.55 14.77 6.03
C GLU A 163 13.86 13.72 7.12
N LYS A 164 13.39 12.49 6.94
CA LYS A 164 13.64 11.40 7.89
C LYS A 164 14.98 10.70 7.69
N VAL A 165 15.62 10.91 6.56
CA VAL A 165 16.94 10.34 6.23
C VAL A 165 18.09 11.13 6.86
N VAL A 166 17.85 12.39 7.31
CA VAL A 166 18.88 13.20 7.99
C VAL A 166 19.03 12.71 9.44
N PRO A 167 20.17 12.11 9.82
CA PRO A 167 20.42 11.72 11.23
C PRO A 167 20.46 12.99 12.10
N GLN A 168 19.70 13.00 13.19
CA GLN A 168 19.85 13.98 14.27
C GLN A 168 21.14 13.73 15.02
#